data_293e71e65db1f33461efef01d92b247a
#
_entry.id   293e71e65db1f33461efef01d92b247a
#
_cell.length_a   1.000
_cell.length_b   1.000
_cell.length_c   1.000
_cell.angle_alpha   90.00
_cell.angle_beta   90.00
_cell.angle_gamma   90.00
#
_symmetry.space_group_name_H-M   'P 1'
#
loop_
_entity.id
_entity.type
_entity.pdbx_description
1 polymer ?
#
loop_
_entity_poly.entity_id
_entity_poly.type
_entity_poly.pdbx_seq_one_letter_code
_entity_poly.pdbx_strand_id
1 'polypeptide(L)'
;MEEKDLAYFKELLTKWLEELLHHADHTVEGLLDGETTSADYLDWASIESDRSTNLRIRDRESMLINKIRKSLEDIENGEYGICEDCGKEIAIKRLKARPIARRCIECKTKQEALEKITGA
;
A
#
# COMPACT_ATOMS: atom_id res chain seq x y z
N MET A 1 -22.27 -2.81 4.98
CA MET A 1 -21.80 -3.19 3.63
C MET A 1 -22.37 -4.57 3.30
N GLU A 2 -22.88 -4.74 2.10
CA GLU A 2 -23.44 -6.02 1.68
C GLU A 2 -22.35 -7.07 1.47
N GLU A 3 -22.72 -8.35 1.60
CA GLU A 3 -21.79 -9.47 1.39
C GLU A 3 -21.16 -9.45 0.00
N LYS A 4 -21.89 -9.02 -1.02
CA LYS A 4 -21.39 -8.89 -2.40
C LYS A 4 -20.23 -7.89 -2.47
N ASP A 5 -20.37 -6.77 -1.80
CA ASP A 5 -19.34 -5.73 -1.76
C ASP A 5 -18.11 -6.20 -1.00
N LEU A 6 -18.31 -6.87 0.13
CA LEU A 6 -17.20 -7.45 0.90
C LEU A 6 -16.45 -8.51 0.09
N ALA A 7 -17.15 -9.38 -0.60
CA ALA A 7 -16.54 -10.40 -1.46
C ALA A 7 -15.75 -9.75 -2.60
N TYR A 8 -16.28 -8.70 -3.21
CA TYR A 8 -15.60 -7.93 -4.26
C TYR A 8 -14.29 -7.33 -3.76
N PHE A 9 -14.33 -6.65 -2.63
CA PHE A 9 -13.14 -6.02 -2.07
C PHE A 9 -12.12 -7.03 -1.57
N LYS A 10 -12.57 -8.14 -1.00
CA LYS A 10 -11.69 -9.23 -0.59
C LYS A 10 -10.92 -9.79 -1.78
N GLU A 11 -11.60 -10.06 -2.88
CA GLU A 11 -10.96 -10.56 -4.10
C GLU A 11 -10.00 -9.53 -4.67
N LEU A 12 -10.40 -8.28 -4.77
CA LEU A 12 -9.57 -7.18 -5.28
C LEU A 12 -8.30 -7.02 -4.45
N LEU A 13 -8.44 -6.97 -3.13
CA LEU A 13 -7.31 -6.81 -2.21
C LEU A 13 -6.38 -8.03 -2.24
N THR A 14 -6.93 -9.22 -2.33
CA THR A 14 -6.13 -10.46 -2.43
C THR A 14 -5.29 -10.47 -3.70
N LYS A 15 -5.89 -10.14 -4.83
CA LYS A 15 -5.16 -10.04 -6.11
C LYS A 15 -4.06 -8.98 -6.05
N TRP A 16 -4.37 -7.83 -5.50
CA TRP A 16 -3.41 -6.75 -5.37
C TRP A 16 -2.24 -7.16 -4.48
N LEU A 17 -2.53 -7.82 -3.36
CA LEU A 17 -1.50 -8.35 -2.46
C LEU A 17 -0.60 -9.36 -3.18
N GLU A 18 -1.18 -10.30 -3.92
CA GLU A 18 -0.42 -11.28 -4.69
C GLU A 18 0.48 -10.63 -5.71
N GLU A 19 0.00 -9.64 -6.45
CA GLU A 19 0.79 -8.88 -7.42
C GLU A 19 1.96 -8.16 -6.76
N LEU A 20 1.73 -7.52 -5.63
CA LEU A 20 2.78 -6.81 -4.89
C LEU A 20 3.83 -7.77 -4.32
N LEU A 21 3.41 -8.90 -3.79
CA LEU A 21 4.33 -9.91 -3.28
C LEU A 21 5.17 -10.50 -4.40
N HIS A 22 4.57 -10.79 -5.55
CA HIS A 22 5.29 -11.28 -6.72
C HIS A 22 6.30 -10.25 -7.23
N HIS A 23 5.91 -8.99 -7.30
CA HIS A 23 6.78 -7.90 -7.72
C HIS A 23 7.94 -7.70 -6.74
N ALA A 24 7.69 -7.77 -5.44
CA ALA A 24 8.72 -7.67 -4.42
C ALA A 24 9.76 -8.79 -4.54
N ASP A 25 9.32 -10.04 -4.71
CA ASP A 25 10.20 -11.18 -4.92
C ASP A 25 11.03 -11.01 -6.20
N HIS A 26 10.41 -10.57 -7.28
CA HIS A 26 11.09 -10.34 -8.55
C HIS A 26 12.14 -9.22 -8.45
N THR A 27 11.84 -8.17 -7.68
CA THR A 27 12.78 -7.08 -7.43
C THR A 27 13.98 -7.55 -6.62
N VAL A 28 13.78 -8.41 -5.63
CA VAL A 28 14.87 -9.01 -4.85
C VAL A 28 15.76 -9.89 -5.73
N GLU A 29 15.17 -10.75 -6.54
CA GLU A 29 15.91 -11.59 -7.50
C GLU A 29 16.67 -10.73 -8.50
N GLY A 30 16.06 -9.68 -9.03
CA GLY A 30 16.71 -8.75 -9.93
C GLY A 30 17.90 -8.02 -9.30
N LEU A 31 17.82 -7.68 -8.02
CA LEU A 31 18.92 -7.07 -7.28
C LEU A 31 20.07 -8.02 -7.07
N LEU A 32 19.79 -9.30 -6.80
CA LEU A 32 20.81 -10.32 -6.62
C LEU A 32 21.50 -10.67 -7.94
N ASP A 33 20.74 -10.82 -9.01
CA ASP A 33 21.28 -11.14 -10.34
C ASP A 33 21.99 -9.95 -10.98
N GLY A 34 21.52 -8.73 -10.75
CA GLY A 34 22.07 -7.50 -11.29
C GLY A 34 23.48 -7.17 -10.79
N GLU A 35 23.87 -7.69 -9.65
CA GLU A 35 25.21 -7.48 -9.09
C GLU A 35 26.31 -8.18 -9.87
N THR A 36 25.97 -9.22 -10.63
CA THR A 36 26.99 -10.06 -11.29
C THR A 36 27.34 -9.65 -12.72
N THR A 37 26.55 -8.79 -13.37
CA THR A 37 26.66 -8.64 -14.82
C THR A 37 27.18 -7.30 -15.32
N SER A 38 27.36 -6.29 -14.49
CA SER A 38 27.71 -4.97 -14.99
C SER A 38 28.60 -4.15 -14.08
N ALA A 39 29.28 -4.80 -13.17
CA ALA A 39 30.13 -4.14 -12.18
C ALA A 39 31.35 -3.40 -12.79
N ASP A 40 31.73 -3.70 -14.02
CA ASP A 40 32.98 -3.24 -14.59
C ASP A 40 32.94 -1.80 -15.12
N TYR A 41 31.74 -1.24 -15.36
CA TYR A 41 31.61 0.03 -16.07
C TYR A 41 30.70 1.05 -15.42
N LEU A 42 30.02 0.71 -14.34
CA LEU A 42 29.11 1.62 -13.67
C LEU A 42 29.85 2.38 -12.59
N ASP A 43 29.68 3.68 -12.61
CA ASP A 43 30.14 4.56 -11.55
C ASP A 43 29.50 4.15 -10.21
N TRP A 44 30.28 4.02 -9.15
CA TRP A 44 29.80 3.67 -7.82
C TRP A 44 28.67 4.58 -7.34
N ALA A 45 28.69 5.85 -7.70
CA ALA A 45 27.63 6.78 -7.36
C ALA A 45 26.30 6.41 -8.01
N SER A 46 26.29 5.91 -9.26
CA SER A 46 25.11 5.44 -9.95
C SER A 46 24.54 4.18 -9.29
N ILE A 47 25.41 3.23 -8.91
CA ILE A 47 25.00 1.99 -8.25
C ILE A 47 24.36 2.31 -6.89
N GLU A 48 24.96 3.18 -6.09
CA GLU A 48 24.41 3.57 -4.80
C GLU A 48 23.07 4.33 -4.94
N SER A 49 22.94 5.19 -5.95
CA SER A 49 21.72 5.90 -6.24
C SER A 49 20.59 4.94 -6.61
N ASP A 50 20.87 3.95 -7.45
CA ASP A 50 19.91 2.92 -7.86
C ASP A 50 19.47 2.04 -6.67
N ARG A 51 20.42 1.63 -5.83
CA ARG A 51 20.11 0.90 -4.60
C ARG A 51 19.24 1.69 -3.65
N SER A 52 19.55 2.95 -3.45
CA SER A 52 18.76 3.84 -2.58
C SER A 52 17.33 4.00 -3.11
N THR A 53 17.16 4.18 -4.42
CA THR A 53 15.85 4.27 -5.07
C THR A 53 15.09 2.96 -4.93
N ASN A 54 15.72 1.81 -5.17
CA ASN A 54 15.11 0.50 -5.03
C ASN A 54 14.67 0.20 -3.60
N LEU A 55 15.47 0.58 -2.61
CA LEU A 55 15.12 0.45 -1.19
C LEU A 55 13.91 1.29 -0.82
N ARG A 56 13.81 2.52 -1.33
CA ARG A 56 12.64 3.38 -1.12
C ARG A 56 11.37 2.78 -1.72
N ILE A 57 11.45 2.21 -2.92
CA ILE A 57 10.34 1.52 -3.56
C ILE A 57 9.90 0.33 -2.71
N ARG A 58 10.84 -0.47 -2.22
CA ARG A 58 10.55 -1.62 -1.35
C ARG A 58 9.88 -1.19 -0.06
N ASP A 59 10.32 -0.11 0.57
CA ASP A 59 9.71 0.42 1.78
C ASP A 59 8.26 0.83 1.55
N ARG A 60 7.97 1.51 0.43
CA ARG A 60 6.60 1.87 0.05
C ARG A 60 5.73 0.64 -0.20
N GLU A 61 6.27 -0.35 -0.91
CA GLU A 61 5.57 -1.60 -1.19
C GLU A 61 5.29 -2.36 0.11
N SER A 62 6.24 -2.42 1.03
CA SER A 62 6.07 -3.05 2.34
C SER A 62 4.98 -2.38 3.15
N MET A 63 4.93 -1.06 3.17
CA MET A 63 3.87 -0.30 3.85
C MET A 63 2.51 -0.57 3.21
N LEU A 64 2.45 -0.61 1.88
CA LEU A 64 1.22 -0.91 1.15
C LEU A 64 0.75 -2.34 1.41
N ILE A 65 1.64 -3.31 1.39
CA ILE A 65 1.36 -4.71 1.72
C ILE A 65 0.74 -4.81 3.12
N ASN A 66 1.32 -4.13 4.11
CA ASN A 66 0.79 -4.13 5.46
C ASN A 66 -0.61 -3.51 5.54
N LYS A 67 -0.86 -2.45 4.82
CA LYS A 67 -2.18 -1.81 4.73
C LYS A 67 -3.21 -2.75 4.09
N ILE A 68 -2.84 -3.46 3.04
CA ILE A 68 -3.71 -4.43 2.38
C ILE A 68 -4.03 -5.59 3.32
N ARG A 69 -3.03 -6.13 4.01
CA ARG A 69 -3.23 -7.21 4.99
C ARG A 69 -4.16 -6.77 6.11
N LYS A 70 -4.00 -5.55 6.60
CA LYS A 70 -4.88 -4.99 7.62
C LYS A 70 -6.31 -4.84 7.12
N SER A 71 -6.50 -4.39 5.89
CA SER A 71 -7.83 -4.30 5.27
C SER A 71 -8.49 -5.68 5.11
N LEU A 72 -7.73 -6.70 4.73
CA LEU A 72 -8.22 -8.08 4.65
C LEU A 72 -8.62 -8.63 6.02
N GLU A 73 -7.84 -8.33 7.04
CA GLU A 73 -8.17 -8.67 8.43
C GLU A 73 -9.45 -7.98 8.87
N ASP A 74 -9.63 -6.71 8.53
CA ASP A 74 -10.86 -5.96 8.83
C ASP A 74 -12.09 -6.58 8.16
N ILE A 75 -11.95 -7.10 6.93
CA ILE A 75 -13.03 -7.82 6.25
C ILE A 75 -13.43 -9.07 7.05
N GLU A 76 -12.47 -9.84 7.52
CA GLU A 76 -12.73 -11.06 8.31
C GLU A 76 -13.37 -10.72 9.65
N ASN A 77 -13.01 -9.62 10.26
CA ASN A 77 -13.55 -9.18 11.54
C ASN A 77 -14.87 -8.40 11.42
N GLY A 78 -15.33 -8.12 10.21
CA GLY A 78 -16.54 -7.35 9.96
C GLY A 78 -16.37 -5.84 10.19
N GLU A 79 -15.15 -5.35 10.21
CA GLU A 79 -14.82 -3.94 10.46
C GLU A 79 -14.45 -3.15 9.20
N TYR A 80 -14.38 -3.83 8.07
CA TYR A 80 -14.02 -3.19 6.80
C TYR A 80 -15.07 -2.19 6.34
N GLY A 81 -14.62 -1.05 5.82
CA GLY A 81 -15.51 -0.01 5.33
C GLY A 81 -16.09 0.91 6.40
N ILE A 82 -15.57 0.81 7.62
CA ILE A 82 -15.97 1.66 8.74
C ILE A 82 -14.82 2.62 9.04
N CYS A 83 -15.14 3.91 9.13
CA CYS A 83 -14.15 4.94 9.48
C CYS A 83 -13.60 4.69 10.89
N GLU A 84 -12.29 4.63 11.02
CA GLU A 84 -11.62 4.41 12.31
C GLU A 84 -11.75 5.60 13.27
N ASP A 85 -12.01 6.80 12.76
CA ASP A 85 -12.12 8.01 13.58
C ASP A 85 -13.55 8.29 14.04
N CYS A 86 -14.55 8.21 13.14
CA CYS A 86 -15.93 8.57 13.46
C CYS A 86 -16.90 7.38 13.54
N GLY A 87 -16.49 6.19 13.14
CA GLY A 87 -17.31 4.99 13.18
C GLY A 87 -18.41 4.92 12.11
N LYS A 88 -18.49 5.88 11.21
CA LYS A 88 -19.45 5.87 10.11
C LYS A 88 -18.96 5.02 8.96
N GLU A 89 -19.89 4.56 8.14
CA GLU A 89 -19.54 3.81 6.95
C GLU A 89 -18.83 4.70 5.93
N ILE A 90 -17.76 4.17 5.34
CA ILE A 90 -17.05 4.81 4.24
C ILE A 90 -17.84 4.55 2.95
N ALA A 91 -18.01 5.58 2.12
CA ALA A 91 -18.73 5.45 0.86
C ALA A 91 -18.07 4.41 -0.05
N ILE A 92 -18.88 3.56 -0.68
CA ILE A 92 -18.39 2.50 -1.59
C ILE A 92 -17.57 3.09 -2.73
N LYS A 93 -17.95 4.25 -3.26
CA LYS A 93 -17.18 4.95 -4.29
C LYS A 93 -15.76 5.27 -3.86
N ARG A 94 -15.60 5.68 -2.60
CA ARG A 94 -14.29 5.96 -2.03
C ARG A 94 -13.46 4.68 -1.87
N LEU A 95 -14.08 3.60 -1.42
CA LEU A 95 -13.42 2.30 -1.30
C LEU A 95 -13.02 1.73 -2.66
N LYS A 96 -13.83 1.92 -3.70
CA LYS A 96 -13.47 1.51 -5.06
C LYS A 96 -12.28 2.29 -5.59
N ALA A 97 -12.19 3.57 -5.30
CA ALA A 97 -11.05 4.40 -5.66
C ALA A 97 -9.82 4.08 -4.82
N ARG A 98 -10.03 3.74 -3.55
CA ARG A 98 -8.96 3.49 -2.59
C ARG A 98 -9.36 2.36 -1.63
N PRO A 99 -9.17 1.10 -2.02
CA PRO A 99 -9.62 -0.06 -1.22
C PRO A 99 -9.02 -0.16 0.18
N ILE A 100 -7.87 0.46 0.41
CA ILE A 100 -7.21 0.49 1.71
C ILE A 100 -7.60 1.69 2.56
N ALA A 101 -8.58 2.48 2.15
CA ALA A 101 -9.06 3.64 2.90
C ALA A 101 -9.65 3.18 4.24
N ARG A 102 -9.21 3.80 5.33
CA ARG A 102 -9.67 3.50 6.70
C ARG A 102 -10.41 4.66 7.33
N ARG A 103 -10.48 5.80 6.65
CA ARG A 103 -11.17 7.01 7.08
C ARG A 103 -12.12 7.48 6.01
N CYS A 104 -13.26 8.03 6.44
CA CYS A 104 -14.17 8.69 5.52
C CYS A 104 -13.53 10.00 5.01
N ILE A 105 -14.08 10.55 3.93
CA ILE A 105 -13.53 11.75 3.31
C ILE A 105 -13.48 12.93 4.28
N GLU A 106 -14.49 13.09 5.13
CA GLU A 106 -14.55 14.17 6.11
C GLU A 106 -13.41 14.08 7.13
N CYS A 107 -13.18 12.88 7.70
CA CYS A 107 -12.13 12.66 8.67
C CYS A 107 -10.74 12.79 8.03
N LYS A 108 -10.58 12.32 6.80
CA LYS A 108 -9.33 12.46 6.06
C LYS A 108 -9.00 13.92 5.78
N THR A 109 -10.00 14.70 5.38
CA THR A 109 -9.85 16.14 5.13
C THR A 109 -9.46 16.88 6.40
N LYS A 110 -10.07 16.55 7.54
CA LYS A 110 -9.73 17.11 8.85
C LYS A 110 -8.28 16.78 9.24
N GLN A 111 -7.86 15.55 9.03
CA GLN A 111 -6.49 15.14 9.29
C GLN A 111 -5.48 15.93 8.46
N GLU A 112 -5.73 16.06 7.18
CA GLU A 112 -4.87 16.83 6.27
C GLU A 112 -4.79 18.30 6.67
N ALA A 113 -5.91 18.89 7.10
CA ALA A 113 -5.95 20.26 7.59
C ALA A 113 -5.10 20.44 8.85
N LEU A 114 -5.17 19.48 9.80
CA LEU A 114 -4.35 19.49 11.00
C LEU A 114 -2.87 19.35 10.67
N GLU A 115 -2.50 18.47 9.77
CA GLU A 115 -1.13 18.29 9.31
C GLU A 115 -0.56 19.57 8.70
N LYS A 116 -1.35 20.31 7.93
CA LYS A 116 -0.96 21.61 7.36
C LYS A 116 -0.73 22.67 8.43
N ILE A 117 -1.58 22.70 9.46
CA ILE A 117 -1.48 23.66 10.56
C ILE A 117 -0.28 23.37 11.45
N THR A 118 -0.02 22.09 11.73
CA THR A 118 1.08 21.67 12.60
C THR A 118 2.42 21.58 11.89
N GLY A 119 2.44 21.67 10.58
CA GLY A 119 3.66 21.52 9.78
C GLY A 119 4.18 20.09 9.71
N ALA A 120 3.36 19.16 10.07
CA ALA A 120 3.72 17.74 10.07
C ALA A 120 3.47 17.07 8.73
#